data_97ed6e26d077c792d6bd1a5a8af12be6
#
_entry.id   97ed6e26d077c792d6bd1a5a8af12be6
#
_cell.length_a   1.000
_cell.length_b   1.000
_cell.length_c   1.000
_cell.angle_alpha   90.00
_cell.angle_beta   90.00
_cell.angle_gamma   90.00
#
_symmetry.space_group_name_H-M   'P 1'
#
loop_
_entity.id
_entity.type
_entity.pdbx_description
1 polymer ?
#
loop_
_entity_poly.entity_id
_entity_poly.type
_entity_poly.pdbx_seq_one_letter_code
_entity_poly.pdbx_strand_id
1 'polypeptide(L)'
;IDACLVGSEMCIRDRYNLPHKVMIDCSHGNSNKDFRKQSEVLKNIASQISNGEKNILGVMLESHLKEGNQKLLKKEDLQFGRSITDACIDIETTKELLAILYNSLS
;
A
#
# COMPACT_ATOMS: atom_id res chain seq x y z
N ILE A 1 11.67 0.63 -2.62
CA ILE A 1 11.30 0.14 -1.31
C ILE A 1 12.13 -1.06 -0.99
N ASP A 2 12.68 -1.06 0.13
CA ASP A 2 13.51 -2.15 0.56
C ASP A 2 12.88 -2.90 1.74
N ALA A 3 13.41 -4.07 2.02
CA ALA A 3 12.97 -4.89 3.13
C ALA A 3 13.30 -4.26 4.49
N CYS A 4 14.13 -3.23 4.49
CA CYS A 4 14.52 -2.54 5.72
C CYS A 4 13.39 -1.70 6.32
N LEU A 5 12.35 -1.42 5.55
CA LEU A 5 11.23 -0.61 6.03
C LEU A 5 10.66 -1.12 7.35
N VAL A 6 10.27 -2.39 7.38
CA VAL A 6 9.76 -3.00 8.62
C VAL A 6 10.86 -3.15 9.64
N GLY A 7 12.07 -3.51 9.22
CA GLY A 7 13.23 -3.62 10.11
C GLY A 7 13.56 -2.31 10.81
N SER A 8 13.57 -1.21 10.07
CA SER A 8 13.82 0.12 10.65
C SER A 8 12.75 0.50 11.66
N GLU A 9 11.48 0.24 11.34
CA GLU A 9 10.37 0.51 12.23
C GLU A 9 10.48 -0.33 13.51
N MET A 10 10.88 -1.60 13.40
CA MET A 10 11.08 -2.46 14.55
C MET A 10 12.19 -1.95 15.46
N CYS A 11 13.29 -1.45 14.89
CA CYS A 11 14.39 -0.88 15.67
C CYS A 11 13.95 0.34 16.46
N ILE A 12 13.14 1.20 15.85
CA ILE A 12 12.60 2.39 16.51
C ILE A 12 11.67 1.99 17.65
N ARG A 13 10.79 1.03 17.41
CA ARG A 13 9.82 0.55 18.40
C ARG A 13 10.51 -0.11 19.58
N ASP A 14 11.53 -0.92 19.33
CA ASP A 14 12.35 -1.52 20.38
C ASP A 14 12.97 -0.46 21.27
N ARG A 15 13.59 0.55 20.66
CA ARG A 15 14.29 1.62 21.39
C ARG A 15 13.35 2.35 22.36
N TYR A 16 12.10 2.55 21.97
CA TYR A 16 11.13 3.32 22.76
C TYR A 16 10.08 2.46 23.45
N ASN A 17 10.30 1.14 23.51
CA ASN A 17 9.35 0.19 24.11
C ASN A 17 7.93 0.28 23.49
N LEU A 18 7.88 0.52 22.19
CA LEU A 18 6.61 0.60 21.47
C LEU A 18 6.16 -0.78 21.01
N PRO A 19 4.85 -0.98 20.77
CA PRO A 19 4.37 -2.25 20.20
C PRO A 19 5.07 -2.56 18.89
N HIS A 20 5.37 -3.83 18.65
CA HIS A 20 6.09 -4.28 17.46
C HIS A 20 5.18 -4.48 16.24
N LYS A 21 3.87 -4.35 16.40
CA LYS A 21 2.92 -4.50 15.30
C LYS A 21 2.81 -3.19 14.52
N VAL A 22 2.90 -3.29 13.20
CA VAL A 22 2.85 -2.12 12.31
C VAL A 22 1.81 -2.33 11.20
N MET A 23 1.20 -1.22 10.79
CA MET A 23 0.41 -1.14 9.58
C MET A 23 1.21 -0.35 8.56
N ILE A 24 1.33 -0.85 7.34
CA ILE A 24 2.18 -0.23 6.33
C ILE A 24 1.31 0.45 5.29
N ASP A 25 1.56 1.75 5.10
CA ASP A 25 0.94 2.54 4.05
C ASP A 25 1.72 2.31 2.75
N CYS A 26 1.09 1.65 1.78
CA CYS A 26 1.71 1.35 0.49
C CYS A 26 1.71 2.56 -0.46
N SER A 27 0.97 3.61 -0.14
CA SER A 27 0.72 4.68 -1.11
C SER A 27 1.68 5.86 -1.03
N HIS A 28 1.79 6.50 0.11
CA HIS A 28 2.47 7.79 0.23
C HIS A 28 4.00 7.70 0.18
N GLY A 29 4.65 7.75 1.35
CA GLY A 29 6.11 7.79 1.42
C GLY A 29 6.79 6.56 0.85
N ASN A 30 6.21 5.38 1.06
CA ASN A 30 6.81 4.12 0.63
C ASN A 30 6.79 3.93 -0.89
N SER A 31 5.90 4.61 -1.59
CA SER A 31 5.80 4.57 -3.04
C SER A 31 6.29 5.85 -3.70
N ASN A 32 6.83 6.80 -2.92
CA ASN A 32 7.17 8.14 -3.38
C ASN A 32 5.98 8.84 -4.02
N LYS A 33 4.77 8.54 -3.54
CA LYS A 33 3.49 9.07 -4.04
C LYS A 33 3.20 8.70 -5.50
N ASP A 34 3.88 7.69 -6.04
CA ASP A 34 3.56 7.14 -7.36
C ASP A 34 2.61 5.96 -7.16
N PHE A 35 1.33 6.14 -7.56
CA PHE A 35 0.31 5.11 -7.31
C PHE A 35 0.67 3.75 -7.92
N ARG A 36 1.42 3.75 -9.03
CA ARG A 36 1.85 2.51 -9.68
C ARG A 36 2.83 1.70 -8.85
N LYS A 37 3.56 2.37 -7.95
CA LYS A 37 4.52 1.70 -7.07
C LYS A 37 3.86 1.02 -5.87
N GLN A 38 2.58 1.25 -5.62
CA GLN A 38 1.87 0.56 -4.54
C GLN A 38 1.96 -0.96 -4.72
N SER A 39 1.91 -1.45 -5.95
CA SER A 39 2.05 -2.88 -6.25
C SER A 39 3.40 -3.42 -5.78
N GLU A 40 4.48 -2.69 -6.05
CA GLU A 40 5.83 -3.09 -5.63
C GLU A 40 5.94 -3.14 -4.11
N VAL A 41 5.39 -2.13 -3.44
CA VAL A 41 5.40 -2.06 -1.98
C VAL A 41 4.67 -3.26 -1.39
N LEU A 42 3.46 -3.55 -1.89
CA LEU A 42 2.67 -4.66 -1.36
C LEU A 42 3.35 -6.00 -1.62
N LYS A 43 3.95 -6.19 -2.79
CA LYS A 43 4.69 -7.43 -3.10
C LYS A 43 5.89 -7.61 -2.19
N ASN A 44 6.57 -6.53 -1.84
CA ASN A 44 7.66 -6.57 -0.88
C ASN A 44 7.14 -7.00 0.50
N ILE A 45 6.02 -6.44 0.94
CA ILE A 45 5.39 -6.81 2.21
C ILE A 45 4.98 -8.28 2.20
N ALA A 46 4.37 -8.76 1.12
CA ALA A 46 3.97 -10.16 0.99
C ALA A 46 5.18 -11.08 1.08
N SER A 47 6.30 -10.69 0.47
CA SER A 47 7.55 -11.44 0.57
C SER A 47 8.05 -11.52 2.01
N GLN A 48 7.99 -10.42 2.75
CA GLN A 48 8.41 -10.40 4.15
C GLN A 48 7.53 -11.32 4.99
N ILE A 49 6.22 -11.30 4.76
CA ILE A 49 5.27 -12.18 5.46
C ILE A 49 5.58 -13.65 5.15
N SER A 50 5.80 -13.98 3.87
CA SER A 50 6.14 -15.35 3.45
C SER A 50 7.45 -15.82 4.10
N ASN A 51 8.37 -14.92 4.37
CA ASN A 51 9.65 -15.22 4.99
C ASN A 51 9.60 -15.20 6.51
N GLY A 52 8.41 -15.12 7.10
CA GLY A 52 8.22 -15.27 8.53
C GLY A 52 7.99 -14.00 9.32
N GLU A 53 7.87 -12.84 8.67
CA GLU A 53 7.56 -11.60 9.38
C GLU A 53 6.14 -11.65 9.94
N LYS A 54 6.00 -11.51 11.26
CA LYS A 54 4.72 -11.64 11.96
C LYS A 54 4.21 -10.34 12.56
N ASN A 55 4.96 -9.26 12.42
CA ASN A 55 4.62 -7.99 13.05
C ASN A 55 3.91 -7.02 12.12
N ILE A 56 3.59 -7.43 10.90
CA ILE A 56 2.79 -6.64 9.98
C ILE A 56 1.32 -6.92 10.29
N LEU A 57 0.64 -5.89 10.81
CA LEU A 57 -0.77 -5.99 11.18
C LEU A 57 -1.68 -5.88 9.95
N GLY A 58 -1.30 -5.04 9.02
CA GLY A 58 -2.09 -4.79 7.82
C GLY A 58 -1.43 -3.80 6.89
N VAL A 59 -2.11 -3.49 5.81
CA VAL A 59 -1.64 -2.55 4.79
C VAL A 59 -2.73 -1.54 4.48
N MET A 60 -2.32 -0.39 3.95
CA MET A 60 -3.23 0.61 3.41
C MET A 60 -2.90 0.83 1.94
N LEU A 61 -3.92 0.80 1.10
CA LEU A 61 -3.83 1.03 -0.34
C LEU A 61 -4.77 2.16 -0.72
N GLU A 62 -4.37 2.99 -1.66
CA GLU A 62 -5.27 3.96 -2.27
C GLU A 62 -5.82 3.38 -3.56
N SER A 63 -7.10 3.12 -3.59
CA SER A 63 -7.78 2.39 -4.65
C SER A 63 -9.07 3.08 -5.06
N HIS A 64 -9.40 2.99 -6.33
CA HIS A 64 -10.68 3.46 -6.86
C HIS A 64 -11.10 2.53 -8.01
N LEU A 65 -12.24 2.79 -8.63
CA LEU A 65 -12.70 1.97 -9.75
C LEU A 65 -11.75 2.06 -10.93
N LYS A 66 -11.24 3.27 -11.22
CA LYS A 66 -10.29 3.53 -12.31
C LYS A 66 -8.98 4.06 -11.75
N GLU A 67 -7.88 3.75 -12.41
CA GLU A 67 -6.57 4.18 -11.95
C GLU A 67 -6.32 5.67 -12.18
N GLY A 68 -5.35 6.21 -11.44
CA GLY A 68 -4.89 7.58 -11.59
C GLY A 68 -5.76 8.58 -10.85
N ASN A 69 -5.73 9.80 -11.34
CA ASN A 69 -6.57 10.88 -10.81
C ASN A 69 -7.00 11.81 -11.94
N GLN A 70 -7.84 12.76 -11.61
CA GLN A 70 -8.33 13.78 -12.53
C GLN A 70 -8.45 15.10 -11.79
N LYS A 71 -8.41 16.20 -12.56
CA LYS A 71 -8.62 17.53 -11.98
C LYS A 71 -10.11 17.75 -11.74
N LEU A 72 -10.43 18.41 -10.63
CA LEU A 72 -11.79 18.84 -10.34
C LEU A 72 -12.10 20.08 -11.19
N LEU A 73 -12.67 19.84 -12.37
CA LEU A 73 -13.11 20.88 -13.29
C LEU A 73 -14.63 21.02 -13.23
N LYS A 74 -15.30 21.10 -14.38
CA LYS A 74 -16.77 21.10 -14.42
C LYS A 74 -17.30 19.71 -14.11
N LYS A 75 -18.42 19.65 -13.39
CA LYS A 75 -19.04 18.38 -12.96
C LYS A 75 -19.28 17.44 -14.13
N GLU A 76 -19.74 17.97 -15.27
CA GLU A 76 -20.06 17.17 -16.45
C GLU A 76 -18.81 16.60 -17.15
N ASP A 77 -17.62 17.11 -16.84
CA ASP A 77 -16.37 16.63 -17.41
C ASP A 77 -15.68 15.58 -16.54
N LEU A 78 -16.24 15.30 -15.36
CA LEU A 78 -15.66 14.33 -14.44
C LEU A 78 -15.92 12.89 -14.89
N GLN A 79 -14.89 12.06 -14.83
CA GLN A 79 -15.02 10.63 -15.10
C GLN A 79 -15.45 9.90 -13.84
N PHE A 80 -16.50 9.13 -13.94
CA PHE A 80 -16.99 8.32 -12.84
C PHE A 80 -15.91 7.29 -12.44
N GLY A 81 -15.66 7.17 -11.15
CA GLY A 81 -14.76 6.14 -10.64
C GLY A 81 -13.28 6.50 -10.65
N ARG A 82 -12.92 7.75 -10.96
CA ARG A 82 -11.54 8.21 -10.91
C ARG A 82 -11.38 9.28 -9.84
N SER A 83 -10.32 9.17 -9.03
CA SER A 83 -10.04 10.08 -7.92
C SER A 83 -9.88 11.53 -8.39
N ILE A 84 -10.37 12.46 -7.60
CA ILE A 84 -10.14 13.90 -7.82
C ILE A 84 -9.05 14.43 -6.89
N THR A 85 -8.48 13.59 -6.08
CA THR A 85 -7.38 13.91 -5.16
C THR A 85 -6.16 13.08 -5.52
N ASP A 86 -5.66 12.26 -4.62
CA ASP A 86 -4.48 11.44 -4.88
C ASP A 86 -4.76 10.35 -5.91
N ALA A 87 -3.77 10.07 -6.74
CA ALA A 87 -3.88 9.03 -7.74
C ALA A 87 -3.96 7.64 -7.08
N CYS A 88 -4.85 6.80 -7.60
CA CYS A 88 -5.15 5.49 -7.04
C CYS A 88 -4.85 4.37 -8.03
N ILE A 89 -4.68 3.14 -7.53
CA ILE A 89 -4.74 1.95 -8.38
C ILE A 89 -6.20 1.62 -8.68
N ASP A 90 -6.44 0.86 -9.74
CA ASP A 90 -7.81 0.47 -10.07
C ASP A 90 -8.27 -0.74 -9.24
N ILE A 91 -9.57 -1.04 -9.34
CA ILE A 91 -10.16 -2.12 -8.52
C ILE A 91 -9.63 -3.50 -8.96
N GLU A 92 -9.32 -3.70 -10.23
CA GLU A 92 -8.81 -4.98 -10.69
C GLU A 92 -7.40 -5.23 -10.14
N THR A 93 -6.54 -4.22 -10.18
CA THR A 93 -5.21 -4.30 -9.56
C THR A 93 -5.33 -4.54 -8.06
N THR A 94 -6.25 -3.87 -7.39
CA THR A 94 -6.49 -4.06 -5.96
C THR A 94 -6.84 -5.51 -5.65
N LYS A 95 -7.72 -6.12 -6.44
CA LYS A 95 -8.09 -7.53 -6.26
C LYS A 95 -6.89 -8.46 -6.40
N GLU A 96 -6.04 -8.20 -7.40
CA GLU A 96 -4.82 -8.98 -7.60
C GLU A 96 -3.87 -8.87 -6.41
N LEU A 97 -3.70 -7.66 -5.90
CA LEU A 97 -2.83 -7.40 -4.76
C LEU A 97 -3.35 -8.06 -3.49
N LEU A 98 -4.66 -8.03 -3.26
CA LEU A 98 -5.25 -8.70 -2.10
C LEU A 98 -5.06 -10.22 -2.19
N ALA A 99 -5.15 -10.79 -3.39
CA ALA A 99 -4.89 -12.22 -3.59
C ALA A 99 -3.43 -12.57 -3.28
N ILE A 100 -2.48 -11.74 -3.72
CA ILE A 100 -1.07 -11.92 -3.42
C ILE A 100 -0.84 -11.90 -1.90
N LEU A 101 -1.44 -10.94 -1.22
CA LEU A 101 -1.31 -10.80 0.23
C LEU A 101 -1.91 -12.01 0.95
N TYR A 102 -3.09 -12.43 0.53
CA TYR A 102 -3.75 -13.60 1.10
C TYR A 102 -2.88 -14.86 0.96
N ASN A 103 -2.33 -15.08 -0.21
CA ASN A 103 -1.48 -16.26 -0.47
C ASN A 103 -0.18 -16.21 0.33
N SER A 104 0.29 -15.04 0.71
CA SER A 104 1.51 -14.91 1.52
C SER A 104 1.32 -15.39 2.95
N LEU A 105 0.08 -15.52 3.41
CA LEU A 105 -0.24 -15.92 4.78
C LEU A 105 -0.23 -17.43 4.99
N SER A 106 -0.16 -18.21 3.93
CA SER A 106 -0.19 -19.68 4.05
C SER A 106 1.17 -20.35 4.03
#